data_a1e6e4d259c7c6634b4a7d3bd4093fd0
#
_entry.id   a1e6e4d259c7c6634b4a7d3bd4093fd0
#
_cell.length_a   1.000
_cell.length_b   1.000
_cell.length_c   1.000
_cell.angle_alpha   90.00
_cell.angle_beta   90.00
_cell.angle_gamma   90.00
#
_symmetry.space_group_name_H-M   'P 1'
#
loop_
_entity.id
_entity.type
_entity.pdbx_description
1 polymer ?
#
loop_
_entity_poly.entity_id
_entity_poly.type
_entity_poly.pdbx_seq_one_letter_code
_entity_poly.pdbx_strand_id
1 'polypeptide(L)'
;MTKREEYEQKTEELILPILEEFGFELVDVEYVKEAGTWHLRTYIDKEGGITINDCEMVSRRMDVLLDEKDFIPDSYIFEVSSPGLGRQLKRIRIFQEASVRR
;
A
#
# COMPACT_ATOMS: atom_id res chain seq x y z
N MET A 1 -8.33 -17.19 -10.32
CA MET A 1 -7.60 -16.08 -9.69
C MET A 1 -6.11 -16.30 -9.84
N THR A 2 -5.37 -15.30 -10.32
CA THR A 2 -3.93 -15.41 -10.43
C THR A 2 -3.26 -15.22 -9.08
N LYS A 3 -1.98 -15.61 -8.99
CA LYS A 3 -1.23 -15.37 -7.76
C LYS A 3 -1.17 -13.90 -7.40
N ARG A 4 -1.02 -13.07 -8.41
CA ARG A 4 -0.99 -11.62 -8.23
C ARG A 4 -2.28 -11.10 -7.59
N GLU A 5 -3.41 -11.53 -8.11
CA GLU A 5 -4.71 -11.14 -7.57
C GLU A 5 -4.89 -11.64 -6.14
N GLU A 6 -4.42 -12.85 -5.88
CA GLU A 6 -4.50 -13.43 -4.55
C GLU A 6 -3.69 -12.61 -3.54
N TYR A 7 -2.48 -12.20 -3.92
CA TYR A 7 -1.66 -11.39 -3.04
C TYR A 7 -2.28 -10.02 -2.82
N GLU A 8 -2.85 -9.43 -3.85
CA GLU A 8 -3.53 -8.14 -3.74
C GLU A 8 -4.73 -8.24 -2.80
N GLN A 9 -5.52 -9.29 -2.93
CA GLN A 9 -6.68 -9.50 -2.08
C GLN A 9 -6.29 -9.71 -0.62
N LYS A 10 -5.27 -10.50 -0.37
CA LYS A 10 -4.82 -10.73 1.00
C LYS A 10 -4.29 -9.46 1.63
N THR A 11 -3.58 -8.66 0.86
CA THR A 11 -3.08 -7.37 1.33
C THR A 11 -4.24 -6.46 1.68
N GLU A 12 -5.26 -6.43 0.85
CA GLU A 12 -6.45 -5.63 1.10
C GLU A 12 -7.10 -6.03 2.43
N GLU A 13 -7.24 -7.33 2.66
CA GLU A 13 -7.85 -7.85 3.89
C GLU A 13 -7.05 -7.44 5.13
N LEU A 14 -5.74 -7.36 5.01
CA LEU A 14 -4.91 -6.96 6.12
C LEU A 14 -4.94 -5.47 6.38
N ILE A 15 -5.00 -4.67 5.33
CA ILE A 15 -4.90 -3.21 5.47
C ILE A 15 -6.22 -2.56 5.85
N LEU A 16 -7.34 -3.14 5.45
CA LEU A 16 -8.65 -2.54 5.72
C LEU A 16 -8.90 -2.24 7.20
N PRO A 17 -8.66 -3.17 8.14
CA PRO A 17 -8.87 -2.86 9.54
C PRO A 17 -7.98 -1.72 10.05
N ILE A 18 -6.78 -1.63 9.52
CA ILE A 18 -5.85 -0.55 9.89
C ILE A 18 -6.39 0.79 9.42
N LEU A 19 -6.86 0.84 8.17
CA LEU A 19 -7.40 2.07 7.60
C LEU A 19 -8.67 2.50 8.33
N GLU A 20 -9.51 1.55 8.72
CA GLU A 20 -10.70 1.88 9.50
C GLU A 20 -10.34 2.52 10.84
N GLU A 21 -9.30 1.99 11.47
CA GLU A 21 -8.84 2.53 12.75
C GLU A 21 -8.41 3.99 12.63
N PHE A 22 -7.77 4.34 11.52
CA PHE A 22 -7.30 5.71 11.30
C PHE A 22 -8.32 6.62 10.60
N GLY A 23 -9.42 6.06 10.11
CA GLY A 23 -10.39 6.83 9.36
C GLY A 23 -9.97 7.10 7.92
N PHE A 24 -9.14 6.26 7.35
CA PHE A 24 -8.68 6.38 5.97
C PHE A 24 -9.47 5.43 5.08
N GLU A 25 -9.43 5.67 3.78
CA GLU A 25 -10.07 4.76 2.83
C GLU A 25 -9.04 4.17 1.89
N LEU A 26 -9.32 2.94 1.46
CA LEU A 26 -8.47 2.24 0.51
C LEU A 26 -8.92 2.59 -0.90
N VAL A 27 -7.97 3.06 -1.71
CA VAL A 27 -8.24 3.39 -3.11
C VAL A 27 -7.91 2.21 -3.99
N ASP A 28 -6.75 1.60 -3.81
CA ASP A 28 -6.34 0.47 -4.65
C ASP A 28 -5.17 -0.27 -4.01
N VAL A 29 -5.00 -1.51 -4.45
CA VAL A 29 -3.84 -2.34 -4.09
C VAL A 29 -3.37 -3.01 -5.37
N GLU A 30 -2.06 -2.93 -5.63
CA GLU A 30 -1.52 -3.61 -6.80
C GLU A 30 -0.19 -4.28 -6.48
N TYR A 31 0.05 -5.40 -7.13
CA TYR A 31 1.29 -6.14 -7.02
C TYR A 31 1.86 -6.28 -8.42
N VAL A 32 2.90 -5.50 -8.72
CA VAL A 32 3.43 -5.37 -10.08
C VAL A 32 4.94 -5.52 -10.08
N LYS A 33 5.47 -5.92 -11.22
CA LYS A 33 6.91 -6.04 -11.40
C LYS A 33 7.38 -4.94 -12.33
N GLU A 34 8.33 -4.15 -11.87
CA GLU A 34 8.92 -3.07 -12.66
C GLU A 34 10.42 -3.15 -12.56
N ALA A 35 11.11 -3.06 -13.70
CA ALA A 35 12.57 -3.10 -13.74
C ALA A 35 13.15 -4.29 -12.96
N GLY A 36 12.49 -5.42 -13.04
CA GLY A 36 12.96 -6.63 -12.39
C GLY A 36 12.66 -6.74 -10.91
N THR A 37 11.95 -5.79 -10.34
CA THR A 37 11.62 -5.76 -8.92
C THR A 37 10.11 -5.78 -8.72
N TRP A 38 9.65 -6.62 -7.80
CA TRP A 38 8.23 -6.64 -7.44
C TRP A 38 7.92 -5.51 -6.49
N HIS A 39 6.76 -4.88 -6.69
CA HIS A 39 6.27 -3.79 -5.84
C HIS A 39 4.86 -4.13 -5.38
N LEU A 40 4.65 -4.09 -4.07
CA LEU A 40 3.31 -4.22 -3.50
C LEU A 40 2.90 -2.81 -3.10
N ARG A 41 2.01 -2.21 -3.89
CA ARG A 41 1.60 -0.82 -3.72
C ARG A 41 0.19 -0.73 -3.19
N THR A 42 0.01 0.11 -2.18
CA THR A 42 -1.31 0.39 -1.64
C THR A 42 -1.54 1.90 -1.76
N TYR A 43 -2.72 2.25 -2.23
CA TYR A 43 -3.12 3.64 -2.41
C TYR A 43 -4.23 3.95 -1.43
N ILE A 44 -4.02 4.95 -0.59
CA ILE A 44 -4.97 5.31 0.46
C ILE A 44 -5.30 6.80 0.37
N ASP A 45 -6.43 7.18 0.94
CA ASP A 45 -6.85 8.57 0.93
C ASP A 45 -7.65 8.86 2.20
N LYS A 46 -7.91 10.12 2.46
CA LYS A 46 -8.81 10.55 3.54
C LYS A 46 -9.36 11.92 3.22
N GLU A 47 -10.43 12.27 3.89
CA GLU A 47 -10.99 13.61 3.77
C GLU A 47 -9.94 14.63 4.18
N GLY A 48 -9.70 15.62 3.35
CA GLY A 48 -8.67 16.61 3.60
C GLY A 48 -7.30 16.24 3.08
N GLY A 49 -7.12 15.00 2.62
CA GLY A 49 -5.87 14.55 2.02
C GLY A 49 -4.96 13.80 2.97
N ILE A 50 -4.22 12.86 2.41
CA ILE A 50 -3.26 12.04 3.15
C ILE A 50 -1.92 12.78 3.24
N THR A 51 -1.26 12.66 4.38
CA THR A 51 0.07 13.22 4.58
C THR A 51 1.11 12.11 4.54
N ILE A 52 2.38 12.51 4.48
CA ILE A 52 3.49 11.57 4.54
C ILE A 52 3.46 10.80 5.86
N ASN A 53 3.13 11.50 6.93
CA ASN A 53 3.04 10.88 8.26
C ASN A 53 1.95 9.81 8.30
N ASP A 54 0.83 10.08 7.63
CA ASP A 54 -0.25 9.09 7.55
C ASP A 54 0.20 7.83 6.84
N CYS A 55 0.92 7.99 5.73
CA CYS A 55 1.46 6.84 4.99
C CYS A 55 2.44 6.06 5.86
N GLU A 56 3.27 6.75 6.61
CA GLU A 56 4.23 6.10 7.49
C GLU A 56 3.55 5.28 8.56
N MET A 57 2.50 5.81 9.17
CA MET A 57 1.76 5.08 10.21
C MET A 57 1.17 3.78 9.66
N VAL A 58 0.56 3.86 8.49
CA VAL A 58 -0.01 2.68 7.85
C VAL A 58 1.09 1.69 7.48
N SER A 59 2.18 2.19 6.93
CA SER A 59 3.30 1.34 6.53
C SER A 59 3.86 0.56 7.71
N ARG A 60 4.04 1.19 8.85
CA ARG A 60 4.55 0.54 10.05
C ARG A 60 3.62 -0.57 10.53
N ARG A 61 2.33 -0.30 10.51
CA ARG A 61 1.35 -1.31 10.92
C ARG A 61 1.36 -2.49 9.97
N MET A 62 1.45 -2.22 8.67
CA MET A 62 1.48 -3.27 7.66
C MET A 62 2.79 -4.06 7.70
N ASP A 63 3.92 -3.43 8.01
CA ASP A 63 5.19 -4.12 8.12
C ASP A 63 5.11 -5.30 9.07
N VAL A 64 4.51 -5.08 10.23
CA VAL A 64 4.35 -6.12 11.24
C VAL A 64 3.51 -7.27 10.70
N LEU A 65 2.38 -6.92 10.06
CA LEU A 65 1.47 -7.94 9.53
C LEU A 65 2.09 -8.71 8.36
N LEU A 66 2.80 -8.02 7.49
CA LEU A 66 3.44 -8.67 6.34
C LEU A 66 4.53 -9.64 6.80
N ASP A 67 5.29 -9.28 7.83
CA ASP A 67 6.28 -10.17 8.40
C ASP A 67 5.62 -11.40 9.04
N GLU A 68 4.54 -11.17 9.76
CA GLU A 68 3.86 -12.22 10.49
C GLU A 68 3.16 -13.21 9.55
N LYS A 69 2.46 -12.69 8.55
CA LYS A 69 1.70 -13.53 7.62
C LYS A 69 2.56 -14.13 6.52
N ASP A 70 3.54 -13.40 6.07
CA ASP A 70 4.55 -13.86 5.10
C ASP A 70 3.97 -14.71 3.96
N PHE A 71 2.95 -14.19 3.29
CA PHE A 71 2.26 -14.95 2.25
C PHE A 71 2.80 -14.74 0.84
N ILE A 72 3.73 -13.81 0.66
CA ILE A 72 4.35 -13.56 -0.65
C ILE A 72 5.77 -14.11 -0.61
N PRO A 73 6.07 -15.15 -1.42
CA PRO A 73 7.40 -15.77 -1.38
C PRO A 73 8.48 -14.96 -2.09
N ASP A 74 8.09 -14.07 -2.98
CA ASP A 74 9.05 -13.27 -3.75
C ASP A 74 9.58 -12.10 -2.93
N SER A 75 10.77 -11.63 -3.28
CA SER A 75 11.26 -10.36 -2.73
C SER A 75 10.46 -9.22 -3.32
N TYR A 76 10.05 -8.28 -2.50
CA TYR A 76 9.25 -7.16 -2.99
C TYR A 76 9.44 -5.92 -2.11
N ILE A 77 9.07 -4.77 -2.68
CA ILE A 77 9.07 -3.50 -1.96
C ILE A 77 7.61 -3.16 -1.63
N PHE A 78 7.34 -2.96 -0.35
CA PHE A 78 6.01 -2.53 0.09
C PHE A 78 5.95 -1.01 0.11
N GLU A 79 4.92 -0.44 -0.53
CA GLU A 79 4.77 1.00 -0.67
C GLU A 79 3.36 1.42 -0.26
N VAL A 80 3.27 2.55 0.42
CA VAL A 80 2.00 3.19 0.73
C VAL A 80 2.02 4.57 0.09
N SER A 81 1.00 4.86 -0.71
CA SER A 81 0.94 6.09 -1.51
C SER A 81 -0.45 6.71 -1.41
N SER A 82 -0.56 7.95 -1.83
CA SER A 82 -1.85 8.61 -1.92
C SER A 82 -2.00 9.31 -3.26
N PRO A 83 -2.95 8.88 -4.07
CA PRO A 83 -3.22 9.57 -5.33
C PRO A 83 -4.09 10.81 -5.15
N GLY A 84 -4.75 10.95 -3.99
CA GLY A 84 -5.74 11.99 -3.78
C GLY A 84 -5.22 13.42 -3.91
N LEU A 85 -4.00 13.64 -3.49
CA LEU A 85 -3.44 14.98 -3.48
C LEU A 85 -3.17 15.52 -4.87
N GLY A 86 -3.07 14.67 -5.85
CA GLY A 86 -2.72 15.09 -7.20
C GLY A 86 -3.87 15.22 -8.15
N ARG A 87 -5.08 14.99 -7.70
CA ARG A 87 -6.19 14.88 -8.64
C ARG A 87 -6.47 16.16 -9.40
N GLN A 88 -6.10 17.31 -8.87
CA GLN A 88 -6.32 18.58 -9.54
C GLN A 88 -5.22 18.93 -10.52
N LEU A 89 -4.14 18.21 -10.51
CA LEU A 89 -2.93 18.58 -11.21
C LEU A 89 -2.68 17.75 -12.45
N LYS A 90 -3.58 17.02 -12.92
CA LYS A 90 -3.44 16.19 -14.12
C LYS A 90 -2.45 15.04 -13.97
N ARG A 91 -1.63 15.04 -12.95
CA ARG A 91 -0.80 13.90 -12.65
C ARG A 91 -0.77 13.70 -11.17
N ILE A 92 -0.62 12.46 -10.79
CA ILE A 92 -0.65 12.05 -9.39
C ILE A 92 0.62 12.50 -8.68
N ARG A 93 0.43 13.13 -7.52
CA ARG A 93 1.54 13.39 -6.62
C ARG A 93 1.48 12.31 -5.57
N ILE A 94 2.52 11.53 -5.51
CA ILE A 94 2.54 10.38 -4.63
C ILE A 94 3.45 10.63 -3.44
N PHE A 95 2.89 10.49 -2.25
CA PHE A 95 3.66 10.43 -1.02
C PHE A 95 3.86 8.96 -0.74
N GLN A 96 5.09 8.53 -0.77
CA GLN A 96 5.42 7.13 -0.77
C GLN A 96 6.28 6.77 0.43
N GLU A 97 5.87 5.72 1.12
CA GLU A 97 6.69 5.09 2.14
C GLU A 97 6.97 3.69 1.64
N ALA A 98 8.22 3.30 1.53
CA ALA A 98 8.60 2.03 0.95
C ALA A 98 9.52 1.24 1.85
N SER A 99 9.28 -0.06 1.93
CA SER A 99 10.13 -0.98 2.70
C SER A 99 10.45 -2.19 1.84
N VAL A 100 11.70 -2.61 1.85
CA VAL A 100 12.11 -3.81 1.13
C VAL A 100 11.76 -5.02 1.97
N ARG A 101 11.10 -6.00 1.34
CA ARG A 101 10.72 -7.24 1.98
C ARG A 101 11.47 -8.38 1.30
N ARG A 102 12.16 -9.15 2.07
CA ARG A 102 12.96 -10.29 1.64
C ARG A 102 14.09 -9.88 0.72
#